data_623aa269b99ced6d2251bfe8d0069f0a
#
_entry.id   623aa269b99ced6d2251bfe8d0069f0a
#
_cell.length_a   1.000
_cell.length_b   1.000
_cell.length_c   1.000
_cell.angle_alpha   90.00
_cell.angle_beta   90.00
_cell.angle_gamma   90.00
#
_symmetry.space_group_name_H-M   'P 1'
#
loop_
_entity.id
_entity.type
_entity.pdbx_description
1 polymer ?
#
loop_
_entity_poly.entity_id
_entity_poly.type
_entity_poly.pdbx_seq_one_letter_code
_entity_poly.pdbx_strand_id
1 'polypeptide(L)'
;MLDGWQLRYQAFAARADDPRPPVLLLGGAFQSFRSFTGEVSELLAEHPVILLDLPSQGGNLQLAAELSLEDLADLIAAFAERLGLPPLMPIGLSYGSALAALFAARHPRRCARLLLAGITAFGRPGARLLLEEALARLDEGDQSAFAHGVLTGLINPLQLERTGVSPVFRKAMLRQLQRLTAAEIERYRQNSRRLLAFGGFERHPTCPTLVLAGEYDHFTQPWEHAVFAHACGNAEFALIHDADHLAQFERREACARLYGPFLRGEALPERAEGSTRIPRTRLLDLERRFEVRHRPAQGHARLEHPQFGVYAAELMELGYFGGRLHAELPESRPQRGWRLCCDGLADLDILPLRSTADGFAFIFPHSDPAASAGLADLLAAWERAEVA
;
A
#
# COMPACT_ATOMS: atom_id res chain seq x y z
N MET A 1 2.69 -22.65 19.78
CA MET A 1 2.86 -23.15 18.41
C MET A 1 1.53 -23.69 17.91
N LEU A 2 1.18 -23.43 16.69
CA LEU A 2 0.00 -23.87 15.95
C LEU A 2 0.46 -24.57 14.69
N ASP A 3 0.13 -25.84 14.52
CA ASP A 3 0.50 -26.67 13.36
C ASP A 3 2.00 -26.59 13.00
N GLY A 4 2.86 -26.53 14.03
CA GLY A 4 4.30 -26.34 13.89
C GLY A 4 4.76 -24.87 13.77
N TRP A 5 3.83 -23.91 13.61
CA TRP A 5 4.13 -22.51 13.45
C TRP A 5 4.12 -21.75 14.78
N GLN A 6 5.09 -20.86 14.93
CA GLN A 6 5.17 -19.95 16.06
C GLN A 6 4.38 -18.69 15.74
N LEU A 7 3.39 -18.35 16.55
CA LEU A 7 2.69 -17.07 16.51
C LEU A 7 3.16 -16.21 17.69
N ARG A 8 3.38 -14.95 17.41
CA ARG A 8 3.75 -13.97 18.43
C ARG A 8 2.59 -12.99 18.61
N TYR A 9 2.15 -12.79 19.85
CA TYR A 9 1.05 -11.88 20.12
C TYR A 9 1.23 -11.13 21.44
N GLN A 10 0.51 -10.02 21.56
CA GLN A 10 0.26 -9.30 22.80
C GLN A 10 -1.23 -9.06 22.92
N ALA A 11 -1.78 -9.29 24.10
CA ALA A 11 -3.20 -9.07 24.39
C ALA A 11 -3.35 -8.06 25.53
N PHE A 12 -4.28 -7.15 25.35
CA PHE A 12 -4.61 -6.09 26.30
C PHE A 12 -6.11 -6.11 26.54
N ALA A 13 -6.51 -6.02 27.80
CA ALA A 13 -7.91 -5.89 28.18
C ALA A 13 -8.02 -5.00 29.43
N ALA A 14 -9.05 -4.17 29.47
CA ALA A 14 -9.33 -3.35 30.66
C ALA A 14 -9.81 -4.21 31.84
N ARG A 15 -10.40 -5.38 31.56
CA ARG A 15 -10.87 -6.38 32.52
C ARG A 15 -10.56 -7.79 32.01
N ALA A 16 -10.27 -8.72 32.93
CA ALA A 16 -9.93 -10.10 32.57
C ALA A 16 -11.04 -10.82 31.80
N ASP A 17 -12.31 -10.56 32.18
CA ASP A 17 -13.48 -11.22 31.59
C ASP A 17 -14.28 -10.26 30.70
N ASP A 18 -13.60 -9.53 29.83
CA ASP A 18 -14.27 -8.61 28.92
C ASP A 18 -15.03 -9.39 27.82
N PRO A 19 -16.37 -9.31 27.78
CA PRO A 19 -17.18 -10.11 26.85
C PRO A 19 -17.22 -9.50 25.43
N ARG A 20 -16.67 -8.31 25.26
CA ARG A 20 -16.71 -7.61 23.97
C ARG A 20 -15.80 -8.31 22.95
N PRO A 21 -16.19 -8.31 21.66
CA PRO A 21 -15.31 -8.82 20.60
C PRO A 21 -13.97 -8.12 20.63
N PRO A 22 -12.84 -8.84 20.62
CA PRO A 22 -11.53 -8.21 20.61
C PRO A 22 -11.19 -7.66 19.22
N VAL A 23 -10.55 -6.50 19.21
CA VAL A 23 -9.91 -5.94 18.02
C VAL A 23 -8.59 -6.68 17.79
N LEU A 24 -8.40 -7.19 16.56
CA LEU A 24 -7.15 -7.83 16.13
C LEU A 24 -6.40 -6.90 15.19
N LEU A 25 -5.23 -6.39 15.59
CA LEU A 25 -4.39 -5.54 14.76
C LEU A 25 -3.38 -6.37 13.96
N LEU A 26 -3.45 -6.24 12.62
CA LEU A 26 -2.54 -6.86 11.65
C LEU A 26 -1.78 -5.76 10.91
N GLY A 27 -0.47 -5.71 11.12
CA GLY A 27 0.39 -4.64 10.63
C GLY A 27 0.80 -4.80 9.17
N GLY A 28 1.26 -3.68 8.60
CA GLY A 28 1.93 -3.62 7.29
C GLY A 28 3.36 -4.18 7.33
N ALA A 29 4.01 -4.19 6.16
CA ALA A 29 5.28 -4.87 5.92
C ALA A 29 6.44 -4.45 6.85
N PHE A 30 6.45 -3.20 7.32
CA PHE A 30 7.53 -2.63 8.15
C PHE A 30 7.08 -2.33 9.58
N GLN A 31 5.88 -2.78 9.98
CA GLN A 31 5.32 -2.51 11.30
C GLN A 31 5.61 -3.64 12.29
N SER A 32 5.64 -3.29 13.55
CA SER A 32 5.74 -4.20 14.68
C SER A 32 4.81 -3.76 15.79
N PHE A 33 4.69 -4.51 16.88
CA PHE A 33 3.84 -4.13 18.02
C PHE A 33 4.07 -2.70 18.52
N ARG A 34 5.31 -2.21 18.44
CA ARG A 34 5.64 -0.83 18.85
C ARG A 34 4.98 0.25 17.99
N SER A 35 4.63 -0.10 16.76
CA SER A 35 3.97 0.83 15.84
C SER A 35 2.53 1.15 16.25
N PHE A 36 1.93 0.36 17.14
CA PHE A 36 0.51 0.42 17.50
C PHE A 36 0.25 0.93 18.93
N THR A 37 1.25 1.48 19.61
CA THR A 37 1.09 1.93 21.01
C THR A 37 -0.07 2.92 21.18
N GLY A 38 -0.23 3.82 20.21
CA GLY A 38 -1.28 4.80 20.25
C GLY A 38 -2.66 4.20 19.98
N GLU A 39 -2.77 3.36 18.95
CA GLU A 39 -4.01 2.66 18.57
C GLU A 39 -4.49 1.76 19.70
N VAL A 40 -3.57 1.04 20.35
CA VAL A 40 -3.90 0.21 21.53
C VAL A 40 -4.51 1.07 22.64
N SER A 41 -3.90 2.24 22.94
CA SER A 41 -4.41 3.12 23.99
C SER A 41 -5.81 3.66 23.72
N GLU A 42 -6.13 3.94 22.46
CA GLU A 42 -7.46 4.41 22.06
C GLU A 42 -8.49 3.30 22.05
N LEU A 43 -8.15 2.17 21.45
CA LEU A 43 -9.07 1.04 21.29
C LEU A 43 -9.38 0.34 22.62
N LEU A 44 -8.41 0.30 23.53
CA LEU A 44 -8.53 -0.40 24.81
C LEU A 44 -9.63 0.20 25.72
N ALA A 45 -9.98 1.46 25.51
CA ALA A 45 -11.09 2.08 26.24
C ALA A 45 -12.43 1.38 25.93
N GLU A 46 -12.57 0.82 24.73
CA GLU A 46 -13.83 0.28 24.24
C GLU A 46 -13.79 -1.24 23.97
N HIS A 47 -12.63 -1.81 23.66
CA HIS A 47 -12.48 -3.21 23.27
C HIS A 47 -11.18 -3.81 23.82
N PRO A 48 -11.15 -5.12 24.10
CA PRO A 48 -9.89 -5.85 24.20
C PRO A 48 -9.12 -5.74 22.87
N VAL A 49 -7.79 -5.65 22.94
CA VAL A 49 -6.94 -5.49 21.76
C VAL A 49 -5.90 -6.61 21.70
N ILE A 50 -5.75 -7.20 20.54
CA ILE A 50 -4.73 -8.21 20.25
C ILE A 50 -3.85 -7.71 19.12
N LEU A 51 -2.55 -7.67 19.35
CA LEU A 51 -1.53 -7.49 18.32
C LEU A 51 -1.02 -8.87 17.93
N LEU A 52 -0.99 -9.20 16.65
CA LEU A 52 -0.56 -10.51 16.17
C LEU A 52 0.50 -10.37 15.06
N ASP A 53 1.66 -10.98 15.29
CA ASP A 53 2.70 -11.19 14.27
C ASP A 53 2.68 -12.67 13.85
N LEU A 54 2.24 -12.92 12.64
CA LEU A 54 2.30 -14.22 11.97
C LEU A 54 3.75 -14.56 11.55
N PRO A 55 4.05 -15.79 11.13
CA PRO A 55 5.35 -16.09 10.53
C PRO A 55 5.73 -15.11 9.42
N SER A 56 6.98 -14.69 9.40
CA SER A 56 7.52 -13.66 8.51
C SER A 56 6.96 -12.24 8.73
N GLN A 57 6.36 -11.93 9.89
CA GLN A 57 5.84 -10.60 10.19
C GLN A 57 6.42 -10.00 11.48
N GLY A 58 6.50 -8.67 11.50
CA GLY A 58 6.82 -7.88 12.67
C GLY A 58 8.03 -8.37 13.45
N GLY A 59 7.83 -8.68 14.72
CA GLY A 59 8.86 -9.27 15.59
C GLY A 59 8.91 -10.80 15.62
N ASN A 60 8.13 -11.48 14.78
CA ASN A 60 8.21 -12.93 14.65
C ASN A 60 9.44 -13.32 13.82
N LEU A 61 10.36 -14.05 14.44
CA LEU A 61 11.63 -14.44 13.79
C LEU A 61 11.48 -15.69 12.92
N GLN A 62 10.40 -16.45 13.04
CA GLN A 62 10.17 -17.61 12.20
C GLN A 62 9.83 -17.19 10.78
N LEU A 63 10.63 -17.63 9.83
CA LEU A 63 10.38 -17.49 8.41
C LEU A 63 9.49 -18.65 7.92
N ALA A 64 8.67 -18.38 6.92
CA ALA A 64 7.70 -19.35 6.41
C ALA A 64 7.44 -19.11 4.92
N ALA A 65 8.47 -19.25 4.09
CA ALA A 65 8.39 -18.97 2.65
C ALA A 65 7.33 -19.83 1.92
N GLU A 66 7.04 -21.01 2.46
CA GLU A 66 6.08 -21.98 1.94
C GLU A 66 4.61 -21.62 2.19
N LEU A 67 4.33 -20.77 3.18
CA LEU A 67 2.95 -20.38 3.48
C LEU A 67 2.46 -19.31 2.51
N SER A 68 1.28 -19.54 1.94
CA SER A 68 0.53 -18.54 1.17
C SER A 68 -0.14 -17.48 2.06
N LEU A 69 -0.78 -16.47 1.47
CA LEU A 69 -1.60 -15.52 2.23
C LEU A 69 -2.82 -16.21 2.83
N GLU A 70 -3.38 -17.17 2.12
CA GLU A 70 -4.51 -18.00 2.54
C GLU A 70 -4.15 -18.84 3.75
N ASP A 71 -2.99 -19.47 3.76
CA ASP A 71 -2.50 -20.25 4.90
C ASP A 71 -2.30 -19.37 6.14
N LEU A 72 -1.75 -18.16 5.95
CA LEU A 72 -1.62 -17.19 7.03
C LEU A 72 -2.98 -16.73 7.58
N ALA A 73 -3.98 -16.56 6.72
CA ALA A 73 -5.34 -16.23 7.13
C ALA A 73 -5.98 -17.40 7.93
N ASP A 74 -5.73 -18.65 7.53
CA ASP A 74 -6.18 -19.84 8.25
C ASP A 74 -5.49 -19.99 9.62
N LEU A 75 -4.21 -19.58 9.72
CA LEU A 75 -3.52 -19.51 11.02
C LEU A 75 -4.15 -18.49 11.98
N ILE A 76 -4.72 -17.38 11.48
CA ILE A 76 -5.47 -16.44 12.33
C ILE A 76 -6.72 -17.14 12.91
N ALA A 77 -7.43 -17.90 12.10
CA ALA A 77 -8.61 -18.63 12.55
C ALA A 77 -8.25 -19.70 13.60
N ALA A 78 -7.20 -20.46 13.34
CA ALA A 78 -6.69 -21.48 14.27
C ALA A 78 -6.19 -20.86 15.59
N PHE A 79 -5.57 -19.67 15.54
CA PHE A 79 -5.17 -18.90 16.71
C PHE A 79 -6.40 -18.51 17.56
N ALA A 80 -7.44 -17.97 16.92
CA ALA A 80 -8.66 -17.59 17.61
C ALA A 80 -9.37 -18.80 18.25
N GLU A 81 -9.39 -19.94 17.56
CA GLU A 81 -9.97 -21.17 18.06
C GLU A 81 -9.20 -21.72 19.26
N ARG A 82 -7.89 -21.80 19.16
CA ARG A 82 -7.04 -22.33 20.24
C ARG A 82 -7.14 -21.53 21.53
N LEU A 83 -7.36 -20.22 21.44
CA LEU A 83 -7.53 -19.35 22.59
C LEU A 83 -9.00 -19.22 23.03
N GLY A 84 -9.94 -19.90 22.36
CA GLY A 84 -11.36 -19.80 22.67
C GLY A 84 -11.94 -18.40 22.49
N LEU A 85 -11.37 -17.59 21.56
CA LEU A 85 -11.79 -16.21 21.38
C LEU A 85 -13.17 -16.13 20.72
N PRO A 86 -13.99 -15.13 21.08
CA PRO A 86 -15.20 -14.81 20.33
C PRO A 86 -14.84 -14.31 18.91
N PRO A 87 -15.84 -14.08 18.03
CA PRO A 87 -15.57 -13.51 16.72
C PRO A 87 -14.77 -12.22 16.84
N LEU A 88 -13.70 -12.12 16.04
CA LEU A 88 -12.75 -11.02 16.08
C LEU A 88 -13.24 -9.81 15.28
N MET A 89 -12.66 -8.64 15.56
CA MET A 89 -12.77 -7.45 14.74
C MET A 89 -11.37 -7.09 14.17
N PRO A 90 -10.96 -7.70 13.05
CA PRO A 90 -9.66 -7.38 12.47
C PRO A 90 -9.58 -5.95 11.95
N ILE A 91 -8.46 -5.29 12.25
CA ILE A 91 -7.99 -4.06 11.60
C ILE A 91 -6.74 -4.44 10.84
N GLY A 92 -6.81 -4.42 9.52
CA GLY A 92 -5.70 -4.73 8.63
C GLY A 92 -5.13 -3.48 7.98
N LEU A 93 -3.81 -3.27 8.10
CA LEU A 93 -3.11 -2.14 7.54
C LEU A 93 -2.14 -2.59 6.45
N SER A 94 -2.22 -2.03 5.26
CA SER A 94 -1.33 -2.35 4.13
C SER A 94 -1.24 -3.88 3.92
N TYR A 95 -0.07 -4.51 4.03
CA TYR A 95 0.07 -5.97 3.94
C TYR A 95 -0.92 -6.72 4.84
N GLY A 96 -1.12 -6.25 6.08
CA GLY A 96 -2.08 -6.82 7.01
C GLY A 96 -3.53 -6.72 6.55
N SER A 97 -3.85 -5.81 5.64
CA SER A 97 -5.19 -5.67 5.08
C SER A 97 -5.58 -6.86 4.19
N ALA A 98 -4.63 -7.41 3.42
CA ALA A 98 -4.87 -8.61 2.63
C ALA A 98 -5.17 -9.82 3.54
N LEU A 99 -4.40 -9.97 4.62
CA LEU A 99 -4.60 -11.04 5.60
C LEU A 99 -5.94 -10.92 6.33
N ALA A 100 -6.28 -9.71 6.78
CA ALA A 100 -7.55 -9.45 7.46
C ALA A 100 -8.75 -9.73 6.54
N ALA A 101 -8.66 -9.29 5.28
CA ALA A 101 -9.70 -9.52 4.29
C ALA A 101 -9.86 -11.01 3.95
N LEU A 102 -8.74 -11.74 3.76
CA LEU A 102 -8.76 -13.18 3.53
C LEU A 102 -9.33 -13.94 4.72
N PHE A 103 -8.90 -13.61 5.95
CA PHE A 103 -9.46 -14.19 7.15
C PHE A 103 -10.99 -14.01 7.21
N ALA A 104 -11.48 -12.78 7.00
CA ALA A 104 -12.91 -12.50 7.03
C ALA A 104 -13.70 -13.23 5.92
N ALA A 105 -13.12 -13.34 4.72
CA ALA A 105 -13.74 -14.02 3.58
C ALA A 105 -13.79 -15.56 3.77
N ARG A 106 -12.73 -16.16 4.33
CA ARG A 106 -12.60 -17.60 4.51
C ARG A 106 -13.29 -18.10 5.79
N HIS A 107 -13.30 -17.27 6.84
CA HIS A 107 -13.83 -17.58 8.15
C HIS A 107 -14.94 -16.61 8.62
N PRO A 108 -16.03 -16.42 7.86
CA PRO A 108 -17.02 -15.37 8.10
C PRO A 108 -17.68 -15.46 9.48
N ARG A 109 -17.79 -16.67 10.07
CA ARG A 109 -18.35 -16.85 11.43
C ARG A 109 -17.39 -16.41 12.54
N ARG A 110 -16.10 -16.22 12.22
CA ARG A 110 -15.06 -15.80 13.15
C ARG A 110 -14.75 -14.30 13.05
N CYS A 111 -15.39 -13.57 12.13
CA CYS A 111 -15.22 -12.15 11.92
C CYS A 111 -16.51 -11.40 12.23
N ALA A 112 -16.51 -10.60 13.28
CA ALA A 112 -17.67 -9.79 13.66
C ALA A 112 -17.77 -8.51 12.81
N ARG A 113 -16.65 -7.83 12.59
CA ARG A 113 -16.48 -6.63 11.76
C ARG A 113 -15.08 -6.60 11.19
N LEU A 114 -14.89 -5.90 10.08
CA LEU A 114 -13.60 -5.80 9.40
C LEU A 114 -13.29 -4.34 9.08
N LEU A 115 -12.09 -3.87 9.44
CA LEU A 115 -11.60 -2.56 9.06
C LEU A 115 -10.30 -2.70 8.25
N LEU A 116 -10.23 -2.05 7.11
CA LEU A 116 -9.08 -2.12 6.19
C LEU A 116 -8.61 -0.71 5.84
N ALA A 117 -7.30 -0.48 5.91
CA ALA A 117 -6.66 0.72 5.42
C ALA A 117 -5.45 0.36 4.54
N GLY A 118 -5.36 0.97 3.37
CA GLY A 118 -4.30 0.65 2.41
C GLY A 118 -4.41 -0.78 1.87
N ILE A 119 -5.61 -1.20 1.38
CA ILE A 119 -5.82 -2.60 0.93
C ILE A 119 -4.88 -3.00 -0.20
N THR A 120 -4.05 -4.01 0.04
CA THR A 120 -3.08 -4.55 -0.91
C THR A 120 -3.66 -5.72 -1.71
N ALA A 121 -4.66 -5.44 -2.54
CA ALA A 121 -5.23 -6.43 -3.45
C ALA A 121 -4.41 -6.64 -4.74
N PHE A 122 -3.46 -5.72 -5.03
CA PHE A 122 -2.54 -5.70 -6.18
C PHE A 122 -3.19 -6.06 -7.53
N GLY A 123 -4.38 -5.55 -7.79
CA GLY A 123 -5.02 -5.68 -9.10
C GLY A 123 -4.36 -4.87 -10.20
N ARG A 124 -3.58 -3.82 -9.83
CA ARG A 124 -2.94 -2.90 -10.77
C ARG A 124 -1.54 -3.38 -11.16
N PRO A 125 -1.27 -3.59 -12.47
CA PRO A 125 0.05 -4.05 -12.95
C PRO A 125 1.21 -3.16 -12.48
N GLY A 126 1.02 -1.84 -12.43
CA GLY A 126 2.07 -0.92 -11.97
C GLY A 126 2.51 -1.13 -10.52
N ALA A 127 1.58 -1.43 -9.60
CA ALA A 127 1.92 -1.74 -8.22
C ALA A 127 2.73 -3.04 -8.12
N ARG A 128 2.39 -4.04 -8.94
CA ARG A 128 3.16 -5.30 -9.02
C ARG A 128 4.57 -5.08 -9.52
N LEU A 129 4.74 -4.29 -10.60
CA LEU A 129 6.06 -3.94 -11.14
C LEU A 129 6.93 -3.19 -10.12
N LEU A 130 6.36 -2.25 -9.37
CA LEU A 130 7.10 -1.54 -8.31
C LEU A 130 7.55 -2.51 -7.18
N LEU A 131 6.72 -3.49 -6.85
CA LEU A 131 7.08 -4.50 -5.85
C LEU A 131 8.17 -5.44 -6.37
N GLU A 132 8.10 -5.86 -7.63
CA GLU A 132 9.13 -6.66 -8.30
C GLU A 132 10.46 -5.89 -8.39
N GLU A 133 10.40 -4.58 -8.71
CA GLU A 133 11.59 -3.72 -8.72
C GLU A 133 12.22 -3.60 -7.33
N ALA A 134 11.40 -3.37 -6.29
CA ALA A 134 11.88 -3.30 -4.92
C ALA A 134 12.62 -4.60 -4.50
N LEU A 135 12.08 -5.77 -4.86
CA LEU A 135 12.75 -7.06 -4.62
C LEU A 135 14.07 -7.17 -5.37
N ALA A 136 14.08 -6.76 -6.64
CA ALA A 136 15.27 -6.84 -7.46
C ALA A 136 16.40 -5.92 -6.94
N ARG A 137 16.09 -4.71 -6.47
CA ARG A 137 17.09 -3.83 -5.81
C ARG A 137 17.69 -4.48 -4.57
N LEU A 138 16.88 -5.17 -3.77
CA LEU A 138 17.39 -5.93 -2.62
C LEU A 138 18.25 -7.12 -3.04
N ASP A 139 17.92 -7.80 -4.14
CA ASP A 139 18.71 -8.93 -4.66
C ASP A 139 20.05 -8.46 -5.26
N GLU A 140 20.11 -7.26 -5.80
CA GLU A 140 21.31 -6.56 -6.26
C GLU A 140 22.14 -5.99 -5.10
N GLY A 141 21.65 -6.02 -3.86
CA GLY A 141 22.30 -5.43 -2.68
C GLY A 141 22.17 -3.91 -2.60
N ASP A 142 21.36 -3.29 -3.45
CA ASP A 142 21.14 -1.83 -3.44
C ASP A 142 19.98 -1.45 -2.52
N GLN A 143 20.25 -1.55 -1.21
CA GLN A 143 19.28 -1.17 -0.16
C GLN A 143 18.97 0.33 -0.18
N SER A 144 19.85 1.17 -0.72
CA SER A 144 19.59 2.62 -0.82
C SER A 144 18.53 2.91 -1.86
N ALA A 145 18.67 2.39 -3.07
CA ALA A 145 17.68 2.52 -4.13
C ALA A 145 16.32 1.91 -3.74
N PHE A 146 16.33 0.73 -3.11
CA PHE A 146 15.15 0.12 -2.50
C PHE A 146 14.44 1.07 -1.53
N ALA A 147 15.19 1.65 -0.58
CA ALA A 147 14.63 2.51 0.45
C ALA A 147 13.98 3.79 -0.13
N HIS A 148 14.61 4.39 -1.13
CA HIS A 148 14.07 5.57 -1.82
C HIS A 148 12.80 5.25 -2.60
N GLY A 149 12.79 4.18 -3.39
CA GLY A 149 11.61 3.74 -4.14
C GLY A 149 10.43 3.42 -3.23
N VAL A 150 10.66 2.64 -2.16
CA VAL A 150 9.62 2.31 -1.18
C VAL A 150 9.11 3.54 -0.46
N LEU A 151 10.00 4.44 -0.02
CA LEU A 151 9.58 5.67 0.66
C LEU A 151 8.69 6.53 -0.24
N THR A 152 9.07 6.70 -1.51
CA THR A 152 8.27 7.45 -2.49
C THR A 152 6.92 6.76 -2.74
N GLY A 153 6.89 5.41 -2.71
CA GLY A 153 5.67 4.62 -2.78
C GLY A 153 4.72 4.82 -1.59
N LEU A 154 5.26 5.00 -0.38
CA LEU A 154 4.46 5.13 0.84
C LEU A 154 4.10 6.57 1.20
N ILE A 155 4.89 7.54 0.73
CA ILE A 155 4.73 8.97 1.02
C ILE A 155 4.92 9.76 -0.27
N ASN A 156 3.84 10.28 -0.81
CA ASN A 156 3.85 11.07 -2.03
C ASN A 156 4.61 12.39 -1.83
N PRO A 157 5.79 12.57 -2.43
CA PRO A 157 6.62 13.75 -2.21
C PRO A 157 6.00 15.04 -2.74
N LEU A 158 5.05 14.96 -3.68
CA LEU A 158 4.35 16.11 -4.22
C LEU A 158 3.24 16.64 -3.29
N GLN A 159 2.87 15.88 -2.26
CA GLN A 159 1.75 16.20 -1.37
C GLN A 159 2.17 16.40 0.10
N LEU A 160 3.47 16.55 0.37
CA LEU A 160 4.00 16.64 1.75
C LEU A 160 3.42 17.80 2.56
N GLU A 161 3.17 18.94 1.93
CA GLU A 161 2.56 20.10 2.59
C GLU A 161 1.12 19.81 3.00
N ARG A 162 0.39 19.09 2.14
CA ARG A 162 -1.03 18.75 2.39
C ARG A 162 -1.15 17.63 3.42
N THR A 163 -0.39 16.56 3.26
CA THR A 163 -0.43 15.43 4.20
C THR A 163 0.15 15.77 5.57
N GLY A 164 0.88 16.87 5.69
CA GLY A 164 1.49 17.29 6.94
C GLY A 164 2.62 16.34 7.42
N VAL A 165 3.10 15.47 6.55
CA VAL A 165 4.23 14.59 6.86
C VAL A 165 5.49 15.43 7.04
N SER A 166 6.01 15.46 8.28
CA SER A 166 7.17 16.28 8.59
C SER A 166 8.44 15.74 7.91
N PRO A 167 9.38 16.63 7.51
CA PRO A 167 10.67 16.20 6.97
C PRO A 167 11.44 15.30 7.93
N VAL A 168 11.27 15.49 9.24
CA VAL A 168 11.91 14.67 10.29
C VAL A 168 11.36 13.24 10.24
N PHE A 169 10.05 13.08 10.17
CA PHE A 169 9.41 11.76 10.05
C PHE A 169 9.85 11.05 8.77
N ARG A 170 9.80 11.74 7.63
CA ARG A 170 10.22 11.20 6.33
C ARG A 170 11.69 10.74 6.36
N LYS A 171 12.58 11.56 6.95
CA LYS A 171 14.00 11.20 7.10
C LYS A 171 14.21 10.01 8.05
N ALA A 172 13.42 9.92 9.13
CA ALA A 172 13.49 8.79 10.05
C ALA A 172 13.05 7.49 9.37
N MET A 173 11.97 7.54 8.59
CA MET A 173 11.48 6.39 7.82
C MET A 173 12.46 5.95 6.75
N LEU A 174 13.07 6.89 6.00
CA LEU A 174 14.13 6.56 5.06
C LEU A 174 15.30 5.84 5.73
N ARG A 175 15.76 6.36 6.88
CA ARG A 175 16.84 5.73 7.64
C ARG A 175 16.47 4.34 8.16
N GLN A 176 15.23 4.12 8.56
CA GLN A 176 14.73 2.80 8.94
C GLN A 176 14.83 1.83 7.77
N LEU A 177 14.34 2.20 6.59
CA LEU A 177 14.40 1.38 5.38
C LEU A 177 15.85 1.10 4.93
N GLN A 178 16.74 2.08 5.04
CA GLN A 178 18.17 1.91 4.72
C GLN A 178 18.94 1.05 5.72
N ARG A 179 18.37 0.75 6.89
CA ARG A 179 19.02 0.00 7.97
C ARG A 179 18.31 -1.30 8.30
N LEU A 180 17.44 -1.76 7.43
CA LEU A 180 16.81 -3.07 7.60
C LEU A 180 17.89 -4.14 7.72
N THR A 181 17.77 -4.98 8.74
CA THR A 181 18.63 -6.14 8.93
C THR A 181 18.36 -7.20 7.87
N ALA A 182 19.29 -8.13 7.69
CA ALA A 182 19.09 -9.26 6.76
C ALA A 182 17.80 -10.04 7.06
N ALA A 183 17.45 -10.22 8.35
CA ALA A 183 16.22 -10.88 8.75
C ALA A 183 14.96 -10.08 8.39
N GLU A 184 14.99 -8.75 8.48
CA GLU A 184 13.87 -7.88 8.08
C GLU A 184 13.73 -7.84 6.57
N ILE A 185 14.83 -7.80 5.83
CA ILE A 185 14.84 -7.91 4.37
C ILE A 185 14.23 -9.24 3.93
N GLU A 186 14.60 -10.35 4.57
CA GLU A 186 14.06 -11.66 4.20
C GLU A 186 12.57 -11.77 4.51
N ARG A 187 12.09 -11.22 5.63
CA ARG A 187 10.64 -11.10 5.91
C ARG A 187 9.91 -10.29 4.84
N TYR A 188 10.49 -9.16 4.45
CA TYR A 188 9.93 -8.34 3.37
C TYR A 188 9.86 -9.11 2.06
N ARG A 189 10.93 -9.83 1.69
CA ARG A 189 10.96 -10.67 0.48
C ARG A 189 9.84 -11.71 0.47
N GLN A 190 9.68 -12.46 1.56
CA GLN A 190 8.64 -13.49 1.66
C GLN A 190 7.24 -12.89 1.56
N ASN A 191 6.97 -11.81 2.28
CA ASN A 191 5.69 -11.13 2.23
C ASN A 191 5.38 -10.56 0.85
N SER A 192 6.37 -9.95 0.19
CA SER A 192 6.22 -9.41 -1.15
C SER A 192 5.98 -10.50 -2.20
N ARG A 193 6.69 -11.64 -2.10
CA ARG A 193 6.48 -12.80 -2.98
C ARG A 193 5.08 -13.39 -2.80
N ARG A 194 4.54 -13.45 -1.57
CA ARG A 194 3.16 -13.87 -1.33
C ARG A 194 2.16 -12.94 -2.01
N LEU A 195 2.34 -11.62 -1.89
CA LEU A 195 1.49 -10.65 -2.58
C LEU A 195 1.58 -10.79 -4.10
N LEU A 196 2.76 -11.02 -4.65
CA LEU A 196 2.95 -11.26 -6.09
C LEU A 196 2.34 -12.59 -6.56
N ALA A 197 2.36 -13.62 -5.72
CA ALA A 197 1.74 -14.91 -6.01
C ALA A 197 0.21 -14.90 -5.81
N PHE A 198 -0.31 -13.94 -5.07
CA PHE A 198 -1.74 -13.84 -4.78
C PHE A 198 -2.55 -13.54 -6.05
N GLY A 199 -3.45 -14.44 -6.39
CA GLY A 199 -4.27 -14.36 -7.61
C GLY A 199 -5.50 -13.43 -7.49
N GLY A 200 -5.75 -12.87 -6.31
CA GLY A 200 -6.95 -12.07 -6.00
C GLY A 200 -7.94 -12.79 -5.08
N PHE A 201 -8.97 -12.09 -4.71
CA PHE A 201 -10.00 -12.62 -3.81
C PHE A 201 -11.04 -13.44 -4.59
N GLU A 202 -11.08 -14.75 -4.41
CA GLU A 202 -12.15 -15.61 -4.95
C GLU A 202 -13.51 -15.32 -4.27
N ARG A 203 -13.45 -14.96 -2.99
CA ARG A 203 -14.60 -14.57 -2.17
C ARG A 203 -14.27 -13.30 -1.41
N HIS A 204 -15.26 -12.44 -1.25
CA HIS A 204 -15.12 -11.20 -0.49
C HIS A 204 -15.76 -11.32 0.89
N PRO A 205 -15.30 -10.54 1.88
CA PRO A 205 -15.92 -10.46 3.19
C PRO A 205 -17.42 -10.15 3.11
N THR A 206 -18.19 -10.85 3.96
CA THR A 206 -19.65 -10.67 4.07
C THR A 206 -20.06 -9.97 5.37
N CYS A 207 -19.15 -9.91 6.35
CA CYS A 207 -19.36 -9.15 7.59
C CYS A 207 -19.40 -7.63 7.30
N PRO A 208 -19.93 -6.83 8.24
CA PRO A 208 -19.77 -5.37 8.15
C PRO A 208 -18.30 -4.99 7.94
N THR A 209 -18.01 -4.25 6.90
CA THR A 209 -16.64 -3.90 6.49
C THR A 209 -16.52 -2.39 6.31
N LEU A 210 -15.47 -1.78 6.87
CA LEU A 210 -15.09 -0.39 6.61
C LEU A 210 -13.76 -0.38 5.87
N VAL A 211 -13.73 0.25 4.71
CA VAL A 211 -12.52 0.43 3.90
C VAL A 211 -12.13 1.91 3.90
N LEU A 212 -10.91 2.20 4.33
CA LEU A 212 -10.33 3.55 4.33
C LEU A 212 -9.23 3.65 3.29
N ALA A 213 -9.20 4.76 2.56
CA ALA A 213 -8.13 5.11 1.64
C ALA A 213 -7.68 6.55 1.86
N GLY A 214 -6.38 6.82 1.83
CA GLY A 214 -5.87 8.17 1.76
C GLY A 214 -6.12 8.79 0.39
N GLU A 215 -6.46 10.08 0.35
CA GLU A 215 -6.76 10.83 -0.88
C GLU A 215 -5.60 10.79 -1.88
N TYR A 216 -4.37 10.80 -1.38
CA TYR A 216 -3.14 10.84 -2.18
C TYR A 216 -2.40 9.50 -2.23
N ASP A 217 -3.01 8.40 -1.76
CA ASP A 217 -2.41 7.07 -1.82
C ASP A 217 -2.24 6.64 -3.29
N HIS A 218 -1.01 6.73 -3.78
CA HIS A 218 -0.68 6.31 -5.14
C HIS A 218 -0.16 4.88 -5.21
N PHE A 219 0.24 4.29 -4.09
CA PHE A 219 0.68 2.90 -4.02
C PHE A 219 -0.50 1.94 -4.11
N THR A 220 -1.53 2.16 -3.28
CA THR A 220 -2.82 1.46 -3.37
C THR A 220 -3.91 2.52 -3.58
N GLN A 221 -4.24 2.79 -4.84
CA GLN A 221 -5.05 3.95 -5.21
C GLN A 221 -6.48 3.89 -4.68
N PRO A 222 -7.11 5.03 -4.33
CA PRO A 222 -8.47 5.07 -3.79
C PRO A 222 -9.52 4.30 -4.59
N TRP A 223 -9.43 4.31 -5.93
CA TRP A 223 -10.34 3.55 -6.78
C TRP A 223 -10.18 2.03 -6.62
N GLU A 224 -8.97 1.52 -6.32
CA GLU A 224 -8.73 0.08 -6.06
C GLU A 224 -9.44 -0.33 -4.78
N HIS A 225 -9.38 0.51 -3.74
CA HIS A 225 -10.10 0.32 -2.48
C HIS A 225 -11.62 0.35 -2.68
N ALA A 226 -12.10 1.27 -3.50
CA ALA A 226 -13.51 1.39 -3.82
C ALA A 226 -14.03 0.17 -4.60
N VAL A 227 -13.26 -0.36 -5.54
CA VAL A 227 -13.59 -1.61 -6.26
C VAL A 227 -13.68 -2.77 -5.28
N PHE A 228 -12.73 -2.91 -4.34
CA PHE A 228 -12.78 -3.93 -3.31
C PHE A 228 -14.02 -3.76 -2.41
N ALA A 229 -14.29 -2.54 -1.92
CA ALA A 229 -15.46 -2.24 -1.10
C ALA A 229 -16.78 -2.54 -1.85
N HIS A 230 -16.82 -2.24 -3.16
CA HIS A 230 -17.97 -2.58 -4.00
C HIS A 230 -18.19 -4.10 -4.11
N ALA A 231 -17.13 -4.88 -4.20
CA ALA A 231 -17.21 -6.33 -4.26
C ALA A 231 -17.65 -6.95 -2.92
N CYS A 232 -17.40 -6.31 -1.79
CA CYS A 232 -17.92 -6.71 -0.48
C CYS A 232 -19.41 -6.40 -0.38
N GLY A 233 -20.24 -7.40 -0.01
CA GLY A 233 -21.70 -7.23 0.06
C GLY A 233 -22.18 -6.21 1.10
N ASN A 234 -21.41 -5.99 2.17
CA ASN A 234 -21.76 -5.15 3.31
C ASN A 234 -20.56 -4.26 3.69
N ALA A 235 -20.12 -3.42 2.75
CA ALA A 235 -19.00 -2.52 2.97
C ALA A 235 -19.37 -1.05 2.84
N GLU A 236 -18.76 -0.24 3.70
CA GLU A 236 -18.68 1.21 3.62
C GLU A 236 -17.28 1.61 3.19
N PHE A 237 -17.17 2.71 2.45
CA PHE A 237 -15.90 3.25 1.99
C PHE A 237 -15.79 4.72 2.35
N ALA A 238 -14.64 5.11 2.90
CA ALA A 238 -14.35 6.51 3.18
C ALA A 238 -12.97 6.91 2.65
N LEU A 239 -12.94 8.06 2.00
CA LEU A 239 -11.74 8.74 1.58
C LEU A 239 -11.27 9.65 2.73
N ILE A 240 -10.03 9.51 3.14
CA ILE A 240 -9.40 10.35 4.17
C ILE A 240 -8.68 11.48 3.46
N HIS A 241 -9.09 12.72 3.74
CA HIS A 241 -8.54 13.90 3.09
C HIS A 241 -7.12 14.18 3.56
N ASP A 242 -6.34 14.77 2.68
CA ASP A 242 -4.96 15.16 2.93
C ASP A 242 -4.11 14.02 3.53
N ALA A 243 -4.37 12.79 3.13
CA ALA A 243 -3.67 11.60 3.57
C ALA A 243 -3.14 10.78 2.41
N ASP A 244 -2.05 10.07 2.65
CA ASP A 244 -1.40 9.14 1.74
C ASP A 244 -1.62 7.68 2.21
N HIS A 245 -0.76 6.76 1.83
CA HIS A 245 -0.85 5.34 2.18
C HIS A 245 -0.94 5.06 3.69
N LEU A 246 -0.37 5.94 4.50
CA LEU A 246 -0.34 5.83 5.95
C LEU A 246 -1.45 6.67 6.64
N ALA A 247 -2.62 6.78 6.02
CA ALA A 247 -3.73 7.64 6.44
C ALA A 247 -4.06 7.54 7.95
N GLN A 248 -4.02 6.34 8.53
CA GLN A 248 -4.30 6.12 9.96
C GLN A 248 -3.25 6.74 10.90
N PHE A 249 -2.04 7.04 10.40
CA PHE A 249 -1.00 7.73 11.16
C PHE A 249 -0.96 9.22 10.84
N GLU A 250 -1.24 9.60 9.60
CA GLU A 250 -1.20 10.98 9.13
C GLU A 250 -2.43 11.77 9.59
N ARG A 251 -3.60 11.13 9.56
CA ARG A 251 -4.91 11.71 9.90
C ARG A 251 -5.64 10.87 10.95
N ARG A 252 -4.95 10.63 12.05
CA ARG A 252 -5.41 9.75 13.13
C ARG A 252 -6.80 10.09 13.63
N GLU A 253 -7.07 11.38 13.91
CA GLU A 253 -8.37 11.82 14.40
C GLU A 253 -9.49 11.62 13.39
N ALA A 254 -9.25 11.91 12.10
CA ALA A 254 -10.22 11.66 11.04
C ALA A 254 -10.55 10.17 10.90
N CYS A 255 -9.55 9.31 10.96
CA CYS A 255 -9.74 7.87 10.98
C CYS A 255 -10.51 7.42 12.24
N ALA A 256 -10.16 7.93 13.42
CA ALA A 256 -10.80 7.57 14.69
C ALA A 256 -12.29 7.93 14.72
N ARG A 257 -12.70 9.06 14.11
CA ARG A 257 -14.12 9.44 13.96
C ARG A 257 -14.94 8.45 13.13
N LEU A 258 -14.30 7.60 12.35
CA LEU A 258 -14.96 6.58 11.55
C LEU A 258 -14.88 5.19 12.21
N TYR A 259 -13.68 4.76 12.62
CA TYR A 259 -13.56 3.40 13.12
C TYR A 259 -14.14 3.20 14.53
N GLY A 260 -14.14 4.20 15.40
CA GLY A 260 -14.78 4.10 16.71
C GLY A 260 -16.28 3.74 16.60
N PRO A 261 -17.12 4.56 15.96
CA PRO A 261 -18.52 4.23 15.73
C PRO A 261 -18.71 2.90 14.97
N PHE A 262 -17.87 2.63 13.98
CA PHE A 262 -17.93 1.40 13.20
C PHE A 262 -17.73 0.16 14.10
N LEU A 263 -16.71 0.16 14.95
CA LEU A 263 -16.43 -0.97 15.85
C LEU A 263 -17.55 -1.17 16.87
N ARG A 264 -18.18 -0.10 17.36
CA ARG A 264 -19.37 -0.20 18.25
C ARG A 264 -20.63 -0.65 17.54
N GLY A 265 -20.64 -0.73 16.20
CA GLY A 265 -21.83 -1.07 15.41
C GLY A 265 -22.81 0.06 15.22
N GLU A 266 -22.37 1.27 15.42
CA GLU A 266 -23.15 2.50 15.20
C GLU A 266 -23.14 2.87 13.71
N ALA A 267 -24.12 3.67 13.31
CA ALA A 267 -24.14 4.27 11.99
C ALA A 267 -22.96 5.24 11.85
N LEU A 268 -22.25 5.15 10.74
CA LEU A 268 -21.18 6.10 10.47
C LEU A 268 -21.76 7.48 10.14
N PRO A 269 -21.12 8.57 10.59
CA PRO A 269 -21.56 9.91 10.24
C PRO A 269 -21.50 10.11 8.72
N GLU A 270 -22.49 10.75 8.14
CA GLU A 270 -22.49 11.06 6.70
C GLU A 270 -21.31 11.96 6.32
N ARG A 271 -20.98 12.90 7.20
CA ARG A 271 -19.80 13.77 7.09
C ARG A 271 -19.04 13.73 8.40
N ALA A 272 -17.79 13.38 8.34
CA ALA A 272 -16.83 13.50 9.42
C ALA A 272 -15.70 14.43 8.93
N GLU A 273 -15.28 15.34 9.81
CA GLU A 273 -14.17 16.24 9.49
C GLU A 273 -12.93 15.44 9.08
N GLY A 274 -12.31 15.83 7.97
CA GLY A 274 -11.15 15.16 7.40
C GLY A 274 -11.45 13.89 6.61
N SER A 275 -12.72 13.58 6.32
CA SER A 275 -13.08 12.43 5.49
C SER A 275 -14.37 12.64 4.71
N THR A 276 -14.53 11.87 3.63
CA THR A 276 -15.76 11.78 2.85
C THR A 276 -16.15 10.33 2.65
N ARG A 277 -17.36 9.96 3.09
CA ARG A 277 -17.95 8.67 2.74
C ARG A 277 -18.45 8.71 1.31
N ILE A 278 -18.06 7.70 0.54
CA ILE A 278 -18.51 7.55 -0.84
C ILE A 278 -19.64 6.51 -0.87
N PRO A 279 -20.86 6.91 -1.32
CA PRO A 279 -21.98 5.99 -1.39
C PRO A 279 -21.67 4.81 -2.33
N ARG A 280 -22.19 3.63 -2.01
CA ARG A 280 -21.94 2.40 -2.77
C ARG A 280 -22.22 2.54 -4.28
N THR A 281 -23.22 3.33 -4.63
CA THR A 281 -23.60 3.61 -6.02
C THR A 281 -22.54 4.41 -6.80
N ARG A 282 -21.61 5.08 -6.10
CA ARG A 282 -20.56 5.93 -6.67
C ARG A 282 -19.16 5.32 -6.59
N LEU A 283 -19.01 4.14 -5.99
CA LEU A 283 -17.68 3.54 -5.76
C LEU A 283 -16.92 3.25 -7.06
N LEU A 284 -17.62 2.82 -8.12
CA LEU A 284 -16.99 2.52 -9.40
C LEU A 284 -16.75 3.75 -10.28
N ASP A 285 -17.27 4.92 -9.86
CA ASP A 285 -17.09 6.20 -10.56
C ASP A 285 -15.83 6.93 -10.10
N LEU A 286 -15.10 6.42 -9.09
CA LEU A 286 -13.89 7.08 -8.62
C LEU A 286 -12.87 7.22 -9.74
N GLU A 287 -12.30 8.43 -9.83
CA GLU A 287 -11.29 8.77 -10.84
C GLU A 287 -10.07 7.84 -10.69
N ARG A 288 -9.67 7.25 -11.80
CA ARG A 288 -8.50 6.36 -11.88
C ARG A 288 -7.22 7.10 -12.25
N ARG A 289 -7.34 8.32 -12.74
CA ARG A 289 -6.21 9.16 -13.06
C ARG A 289 -5.76 9.84 -11.78
N PHE A 290 -4.58 9.46 -11.33
CA PHE A 290 -4.08 9.81 -10.02
C PHE A 290 -3.28 11.11 -10.00
N GLU A 291 -2.69 11.49 -11.13
CA GLU A 291 -1.82 12.66 -11.25
C GLU A 291 -2.09 13.45 -12.52
N VAL A 292 -1.77 14.74 -12.48
CA VAL A 292 -1.73 15.57 -13.68
C VAL A 292 -0.58 15.09 -14.57
N ARG A 293 -0.83 15.02 -15.87
CA ARG A 293 0.19 14.71 -16.85
C ARG A 293 0.32 15.87 -17.84
N HIS A 294 1.55 16.31 -18.02
CA HIS A 294 1.90 17.38 -18.88
C HIS A 294 2.34 16.83 -20.25
N ARG A 295 2.08 17.58 -21.31
CA ARG A 295 2.58 17.31 -22.65
C ARG A 295 3.78 18.19 -22.90
N PRO A 296 4.98 17.62 -23.15
CA PRO A 296 6.15 18.44 -23.47
C PRO A 296 5.95 19.18 -24.78
N ALA A 297 6.44 20.42 -24.87
CA ALA A 297 6.42 21.20 -26.10
C ALA A 297 7.29 20.57 -27.21
N GLN A 298 8.36 19.90 -26.81
CA GLN A 298 9.21 19.07 -27.64
C GLN A 298 9.37 17.72 -26.96
N GLY A 299 8.85 16.68 -27.57
CA GLY A 299 8.81 15.32 -26.99
C GLY A 299 10.03 14.45 -27.31
N HIS A 300 11.10 15.03 -27.88
CA HIS A 300 12.28 14.23 -28.21
C HIS A 300 12.90 13.59 -27.00
N ALA A 301 13.03 12.27 -27.06
CA ALA A 301 13.57 11.45 -25.99
C ALA A 301 14.40 10.30 -26.57
N ARG A 302 15.18 9.67 -25.74
CA ARG A 302 15.94 8.45 -26.01
C ARG A 302 15.63 7.43 -24.92
N LEU A 303 15.49 6.18 -25.34
CA LEU A 303 15.46 5.04 -24.43
C LEU A 303 16.76 4.26 -24.57
N GLU A 304 17.39 3.99 -23.45
CA GLU A 304 18.62 3.23 -23.41
C GLU A 304 18.45 1.97 -22.58
N HIS A 305 19.02 0.86 -23.05
CA HIS A 305 19.08 -0.38 -22.30
C HIS A 305 20.44 -1.05 -22.51
N PRO A 306 21.15 -1.52 -21.46
CA PRO A 306 22.52 -2.05 -21.58
C PRO A 306 22.67 -3.19 -22.57
N GLN A 307 21.65 -4.03 -22.73
CA GLN A 307 21.69 -5.20 -23.61
C GLN A 307 20.95 -4.99 -24.94
N PHE A 308 20.00 -4.05 -25.00
CA PHE A 308 19.15 -3.87 -26.18
C PHE A 308 19.54 -2.63 -27.01
N GLY A 309 20.40 -1.77 -26.47
CA GLY A 309 20.89 -0.58 -27.17
C GLY A 309 20.04 0.67 -26.95
N VAL A 310 20.10 1.57 -27.94
CA VAL A 310 19.49 2.90 -27.88
C VAL A 310 18.38 3.02 -28.91
N TYR A 311 17.23 3.53 -28.48
CA TYR A 311 16.05 3.74 -29.32
C TYR A 311 15.64 5.21 -29.31
N ALA A 312 15.33 5.76 -30.46
CA ALA A 312 14.65 7.04 -30.54
C ALA A 312 13.23 6.90 -29.95
N ALA A 313 12.81 7.89 -29.19
CA ALA A 313 11.51 7.91 -28.57
C ALA A 313 10.90 9.31 -28.64
N GLU A 314 9.58 9.37 -28.55
CA GLU A 314 8.83 10.60 -28.39
C GLU A 314 8.05 10.55 -27.09
N LEU A 315 8.33 11.48 -26.19
CA LEU A 315 7.61 11.62 -24.92
C LEU A 315 6.27 12.31 -25.17
N MET A 316 5.19 11.58 -24.98
CA MET A 316 3.84 12.06 -25.26
C MET A 316 3.17 12.70 -24.04
N GLU A 317 3.38 12.12 -22.87
CA GLU A 317 2.86 12.61 -21.60
C GLU A 317 3.83 12.25 -20.48
N LEU A 318 4.02 13.17 -19.53
CA LEU A 318 4.87 13.01 -18.36
C LEU A 318 4.16 13.47 -17.11
N GLY A 319 4.14 12.63 -16.09
CA GLY A 319 3.80 12.94 -14.71
C GLY A 319 4.92 12.49 -13.78
N TYR A 320 4.75 12.69 -12.48
CA TYR A 320 5.78 12.32 -11.52
C TYR A 320 5.93 10.79 -11.38
N PHE A 321 4.83 10.04 -11.41
CA PHE A 321 4.86 8.59 -11.22
C PHE A 321 4.93 7.80 -12.54
N GLY A 322 4.92 8.46 -13.68
CA GLY A 322 5.04 7.80 -14.96
C GLY A 322 4.60 8.64 -16.15
N GLY A 323 4.50 8.00 -17.32
CA GLY A 323 4.16 8.70 -18.54
C GLY A 323 3.77 7.78 -19.68
N ARG A 324 3.75 8.36 -20.88
CA ARG A 324 3.59 7.67 -22.16
C ARG A 324 4.68 8.07 -23.14
N LEU A 325 5.19 7.06 -23.82
CA LEU A 325 6.17 7.20 -24.89
C LEU A 325 5.66 6.56 -26.17
N HIS A 326 6.05 7.15 -27.31
CA HIS A 326 6.06 6.47 -28.58
C HIS A 326 7.50 6.02 -28.87
N ALA A 327 7.72 4.73 -29.06
CA ALA A 327 8.98 4.14 -29.48
C ALA A 327 8.75 2.75 -30.06
N GLU A 328 9.52 2.38 -31.05
CA GLU A 328 9.53 1.03 -31.61
C GLU A 328 10.52 0.17 -30.82
N LEU A 329 10.01 -0.59 -29.86
CA LEU A 329 10.79 -1.50 -29.04
C LEU A 329 10.58 -2.95 -29.42
N PRO A 330 11.57 -3.85 -29.19
CA PRO A 330 11.41 -5.28 -29.40
C PRO A 330 10.21 -5.84 -28.62
N GLU A 331 9.49 -6.81 -29.20
CA GLU A 331 8.37 -7.48 -28.53
C GLU A 331 8.83 -8.19 -27.25
N SER A 332 9.98 -8.87 -27.30
CA SER A 332 10.60 -9.57 -26.18
C SER A 332 11.51 -8.67 -25.36
N ARG A 333 10.98 -7.52 -24.89
CA ARG A 333 11.76 -6.60 -24.08
C ARG A 333 11.72 -6.96 -22.59
N PRO A 334 12.81 -6.73 -21.83
CA PRO A 334 12.81 -6.88 -20.37
C PRO A 334 11.97 -5.77 -19.72
N GLN A 335 11.49 -6.04 -18.53
CA GLN A 335 10.73 -5.06 -17.73
C GLN A 335 11.63 -4.05 -17.02
N ARG A 336 12.92 -4.34 -16.88
CA ARG A 336 13.89 -3.54 -16.11
C ARG A 336 15.08 -3.13 -16.97
N GLY A 337 15.85 -2.16 -16.48
CA GLY A 337 17.09 -1.71 -17.11
C GLY A 337 16.89 -0.65 -18.18
N TRP A 338 15.68 -0.17 -18.40
CA TRP A 338 15.38 0.92 -19.32
C TRP A 338 15.62 2.26 -18.66
N ARG A 339 16.28 3.15 -19.39
CA ARG A 339 16.56 4.51 -18.98
C ARG A 339 15.97 5.49 -19.99
N LEU A 340 15.19 6.43 -19.49
CA LEU A 340 14.64 7.54 -20.25
C LEU A 340 15.61 8.71 -20.17
N CYS A 341 16.08 9.18 -21.33
CA CYS A 341 16.95 10.33 -21.47
C CYS A 341 16.20 11.40 -22.26
N CYS A 342 16.00 12.56 -21.66
CA CYS A 342 15.34 13.73 -22.24
C CYS A 342 16.19 14.98 -22.00
N ASP A 343 16.11 15.95 -22.91
CA ASP A 343 16.79 17.23 -22.73
C ASP A 343 16.29 17.96 -21.48
N GLY A 344 17.23 18.45 -20.68
CA GLY A 344 16.93 19.17 -19.43
C GLY A 344 16.53 18.31 -18.24
N LEU A 345 16.57 16.98 -18.36
CA LEU A 345 16.25 16.03 -17.30
C LEU A 345 17.45 15.08 -17.08
N ALA A 346 17.74 14.75 -15.84
CA ALA A 346 18.64 13.64 -15.54
C ALA A 346 18.04 12.32 -16.05
N ASP A 347 18.89 11.37 -16.45
CA ASP A 347 18.45 10.06 -16.89
C ASP A 347 17.61 9.38 -15.81
N LEU A 348 16.45 8.88 -16.20
CA LEU A 348 15.47 8.26 -15.30
C LEU A 348 15.29 6.79 -15.62
N ASP A 349 15.42 5.92 -14.61
CA ASP A 349 14.99 4.52 -14.74
C ASP A 349 13.48 4.46 -14.95
N ILE A 350 13.04 3.66 -15.92
CA ILE A 350 11.62 3.41 -16.20
C ILE A 350 11.31 1.93 -16.22
N LEU A 351 10.07 1.61 -15.87
CA LEU A 351 9.50 0.27 -15.98
C LEU A 351 8.38 0.30 -17.02
N PRO A 352 8.56 -0.28 -18.21
CA PRO A 352 7.50 -0.40 -19.21
C PRO A 352 6.29 -1.15 -18.66
N LEU A 353 5.10 -0.57 -18.76
CA LEU A 353 3.89 -1.12 -18.15
C LEU A 353 3.03 -1.89 -19.15
N ARG A 354 2.59 -1.23 -20.21
CA ARG A 354 1.72 -1.82 -21.24
C ARG A 354 1.85 -1.07 -22.55
N SER A 355 1.63 -1.79 -23.66
CA SER A 355 1.46 -1.16 -24.98
C SER A 355 0.12 -0.40 -25.05
N THR A 356 0.11 0.70 -25.76
CA THR A 356 -1.06 1.51 -26.08
C THR A 356 -1.17 1.61 -27.60
N ALA A 357 -2.26 2.18 -28.14
CA ALA A 357 -2.43 2.35 -29.59
C ALA A 357 -1.28 3.19 -30.21
N ASP A 358 -0.75 4.15 -29.44
CA ASP A 358 0.23 5.14 -29.89
C ASP A 358 1.61 5.00 -29.20
N GLY A 359 1.95 3.81 -28.68
CA GLY A 359 3.20 3.58 -27.98
C GLY A 359 3.05 2.73 -26.73
N PHE A 360 3.68 3.12 -25.62
CA PHE A 360 3.52 2.40 -24.34
C PHE A 360 3.51 3.32 -23.13
N ALA A 361 2.83 2.88 -22.09
CA ALA A 361 2.87 3.51 -20.76
C ALA A 361 4.05 2.97 -19.97
N PHE A 362 4.61 3.79 -19.10
CA PHE A 362 5.69 3.43 -18.18
C PHE A 362 5.46 4.05 -16.81
N ILE A 363 6.17 3.53 -15.81
CA ILE A 363 6.22 4.08 -14.45
C ILE A 363 7.67 4.29 -14.02
N PHE A 364 7.86 5.21 -13.07
CA PHE A 364 9.15 5.46 -12.44
C PHE A 364 9.26 4.70 -11.12
N PRO A 365 10.36 3.96 -10.88
CA PRO A 365 10.61 3.30 -9.61
C PRO A 365 11.11 4.25 -8.52
N HIS A 366 11.51 5.47 -8.84
CA HIS A 366 12.04 6.48 -7.92
C HIS A 366 13.20 5.99 -7.04
N SER A 367 14.05 5.13 -7.60
CA SER A 367 15.20 4.56 -6.89
C SER A 367 16.37 5.54 -6.75
N ASP A 368 16.44 6.55 -7.62
CA ASP A 368 17.42 7.65 -7.56
C ASP A 368 16.73 8.94 -7.06
N PRO A 369 17.11 9.43 -5.86
CA PRO A 369 16.53 10.65 -5.30
C PRO A 369 16.88 11.92 -6.05
N ALA A 370 18.07 12.01 -6.69
CA ALA A 370 18.49 13.19 -7.44
C ALA A 370 17.72 13.30 -8.75
N ALA A 371 17.57 12.19 -9.48
CA ALA A 371 16.77 12.14 -10.68
C ALA A 371 15.29 12.42 -10.39
N SER A 372 14.76 11.87 -9.29
CA SER A 372 13.38 12.13 -8.84
C SER A 372 13.13 13.60 -8.46
N ALA A 373 14.09 14.26 -7.82
CA ALA A 373 14.00 15.69 -7.52
C ALA A 373 14.04 16.54 -8.80
N GLY A 374 14.96 16.24 -9.74
CA GLY A 374 15.02 16.92 -11.03
C GLY A 374 13.72 16.78 -11.84
N LEU A 375 13.08 15.61 -11.79
CA LEU A 375 11.76 15.40 -12.40
C LEU A 375 10.68 16.29 -11.76
N ALA A 376 10.63 16.38 -10.44
CA ALA A 376 9.68 17.22 -9.73
C ALA A 376 9.87 18.71 -10.11
N ASP A 377 11.11 19.19 -10.16
CA ASP A 377 11.44 20.58 -10.56
C ASP A 377 11.03 20.88 -12.00
N LEU A 378 11.24 19.93 -12.92
CA LEU A 378 10.84 20.07 -14.33
C LEU A 378 9.31 20.17 -14.45
N LEU A 379 8.56 19.28 -13.79
CA LEU A 379 7.10 19.29 -13.85
C LEU A 379 6.53 20.59 -13.24
N ALA A 380 7.08 21.05 -12.13
CA ALA A 380 6.69 22.33 -11.54
C ALA A 380 7.01 23.54 -12.46
N ALA A 381 8.09 23.46 -13.25
CA ALA A 381 8.38 24.49 -14.26
C ALA A 381 7.37 24.48 -15.41
N TRP A 382 6.96 23.30 -15.88
CA TRP A 382 5.93 23.17 -16.93
C TRP A 382 4.56 23.68 -16.45
N GLU A 383 4.16 23.32 -15.24
CA GLU A 383 2.90 23.81 -14.65
C GLU A 383 2.85 25.33 -14.60
N ARG A 384 3.94 25.99 -14.19
CA ARG A 384 4.05 27.46 -14.20
C ARG A 384 3.95 28.05 -15.61
N ALA A 385 4.49 27.37 -16.62
CA ALA A 385 4.45 27.84 -18.00
C ALA A 385 3.06 27.68 -18.66
N GLU A 386 2.26 26.68 -18.23
CA GLU A 386 0.90 26.47 -18.72
C GLU A 386 -0.09 27.51 -18.14
N VAL A 387 0.21 28.10 -16.97
CA VAL A 387 -0.63 29.10 -16.29
C VAL A 387 -0.31 30.54 -16.71
N ALA A 388 0.87 30.79 -17.30
CA ALA A 388 1.33 32.10 -17.75
C ALA A 388 0.88 32.41 -19.18
#